data_b3b4bb75d99735497bf89c741b448d7f
#
_entry.id   b3b4bb75d99735497bf89c741b448d7f
#
_cell.length_a   1.000
_cell.length_b   1.000
_cell.length_c   1.000
_cell.angle_alpha   90.00
_cell.angle_beta   90.00
_cell.angle_gamma   90.00
#
_symmetry.space_group_name_H-M   'P 1'
#
loop_
_entity.id
_entity.type
_entity.pdbx_description
1 polymer ?
#
loop_
_entity_poly.entity_id
_entity_poly.type
_entity_poly.pdbx_seq_one_letter_code
_entity_poly.pdbx_strand_id
1 'polypeptide(L)'
;AIFFLKSRSDCDAALNVCHRAVPLSDEKKTVIAHRVRTLTDSSPHLAQHRQRIHLEQAGVGAHHSGHLPGWKLVVERLMSEGLLTAVFATSTVAAGVNFPARTMVFFNSDRFNGTEFIPLDATQLHQMTGRAGRRGMDKIGFGLAVPGRYMDLRLVARLLASRPGKVVSRIRINFSMVLNLLLSHTPA
;
A
#
# COMPACT_ATOMS: atom_id res chain seq x y z
N ALA A 1 -2.40 10.67 -2.93
CA ALA A 1 -2.71 10.23 -1.56
C ALA A 1 -2.66 8.71 -1.46
N ILE A 2 -2.40 8.18 -0.25
CA ILE A 2 -2.59 6.75 0.07
C ILE A 2 -3.69 6.65 1.12
N PHE A 3 -4.66 5.76 0.87
CA PHE A 3 -5.79 5.50 1.74
C PHE A 3 -5.63 4.11 2.35
N PHE A 4 -5.46 4.04 3.65
CA PHE A 4 -5.39 2.77 4.37
C PHE A 4 -6.78 2.30 4.75
N LEU A 5 -7.15 1.14 4.23
CA LEU A 5 -8.45 0.51 4.42
C LEU A 5 -8.29 -0.82 5.15
N LYS A 6 -9.38 -1.28 5.77
CA LYS A 6 -9.38 -2.43 6.66
C LYS A 6 -9.16 -3.75 5.94
N SER A 7 -9.74 -3.92 4.75
CA SER A 7 -9.69 -5.18 4.00
C SER A 7 -9.32 -5.00 2.53
N ARG A 8 -8.97 -6.10 1.87
CA ARG A 8 -8.74 -6.16 0.42
C ARG A 8 -10.00 -5.80 -0.36
N SER A 9 -11.14 -6.31 0.08
CA SER A 9 -12.45 -6.01 -0.53
C SER A 9 -12.79 -4.54 -0.44
N ASP A 10 -12.46 -3.87 0.67
CA ASP A 10 -12.67 -2.42 0.80
C ASP A 10 -11.78 -1.64 -0.18
N CYS A 11 -10.53 -2.08 -0.38
CA CYS A 11 -9.64 -1.47 -1.37
C CYS A 11 -10.21 -1.61 -2.80
N ASP A 12 -10.70 -2.79 -3.16
CA ASP A 12 -11.30 -3.04 -4.47
C ASP A 12 -12.63 -2.27 -4.64
N ALA A 13 -13.46 -2.18 -3.59
CA ALA A 13 -14.70 -1.40 -3.61
C ALA A 13 -14.43 0.10 -3.79
N ALA A 14 -13.40 0.63 -3.12
CA ALA A 14 -13.01 2.03 -3.25
C ALA A 14 -12.60 2.40 -4.68
N LEU A 15 -11.95 1.50 -5.42
CA LEU A 15 -11.64 1.71 -6.84
C LEU A 15 -12.90 1.97 -7.66
N ASN A 16 -13.95 1.18 -7.45
CA ASN A 16 -15.21 1.30 -8.20
C ASN A 16 -15.94 2.62 -7.93
N VAL A 17 -15.85 3.10 -6.68
CA VAL A 17 -16.42 4.41 -6.30
C VAL A 17 -15.62 5.53 -6.95
N CYS A 18 -14.29 5.51 -6.85
CA CYS A 18 -13.44 6.58 -7.36
C CYS A 18 -13.38 6.64 -8.88
N HIS A 19 -13.57 5.52 -9.58
CA HIS A 19 -13.63 5.50 -11.05
C HIS A 19 -14.66 6.46 -11.63
N ARG A 20 -15.76 6.68 -10.91
CA ARG A 20 -16.85 7.58 -11.33
C ARG A 20 -16.71 9.01 -10.78
N ALA A 21 -15.95 9.19 -9.72
CA ALA A 21 -15.93 10.43 -8.94
C ALA A 21 -14.73 11.35 -9.27
N VAL A 22 -13.64 10.81 -9.81
CA VAL A 22 -12.40 11.58 -10.03
C VAL A 22 -12.17 11.75 -11.53
N PRO A 23 -12.51 12.91 -12.12
CA PRO A 23 -12.20 13.17 -13.52
C PRO A 23 -10.69 13.31 -13.71
N LEU A 24 -10.15 12.59 -14.67
CA LEU A 24 -8.77 12.69 -15.11
C LEU A 24 -8.74 13.37 -16.47
N SER A 25 -7.80 14.30 -16.69
CA SER A 25 -7.64 14.93 -18.02
C SER A 25 -7.21 13.87 -19.06
N ASP A 26 -7.62 14.05 -20.31
CA ASP A 26 -7.33 13.10 -21.39
C ASP A 26 -5.82 12.98 -21.65
N GLU A 27 -5.07 14.06 -21.47
CA GLU A 27 -3.60 14.03 -21.50
C GLU A 27 -3.03 13.07 -20.47
N LYS A 28 -3.47 13.15 -19.20
CA LYS A 28 -3.02 12.25 -18.13
C LYS A 28 -3.45 10.80 -18.39
N LYS A 29 -4.65 10.58 -18.91
CA LYS A 29 -5.10 9.23 -19.31
C LYS A 29 -4.17 8.63 -20.34
N THR A 30 -3.81 9.40 -21.35
CA THR A 30 -2.89 8.96 -22.42
C THR A 30 -1.51 8.60 -21.87
N VAL A 31 -0.96 9.46 -20.99
CA VAL A 31 0.34 9.20 -20.35
C VAL A 31 0.30 7.94 -19.50
N ILE A 32 -0.73 7.78 -18.66
CA ILE A 32 -0.87 6.59 -17.80
C ILE A 32 -1.05 5.33 -18.65
N ALA A 33 -1.91 5.37 -19.67
CA ALA A 33 -2.16 4.22 -20.55
C ALA A 33 -0.89 3.79 -21.28
N HIS A 34 -0.09 4.74 -21.78
CA HIS A 34 1.20 4.46 -22.40
C HIS A 34 2.15 3.81 -21.38
N ARG A 35 2.23 4.37 -20.17
CA ARG A 35 3.13 3.85 -19.14
C ARG A 35 2.72 2.46 -18.64
N VAL A 36 1.43 2.23 -18.42
CA VAL A 36 0.90 0.89 -18.07
C VAL A 36 1.27 -0.12 -19.14
N ARG A 37 1.08 0.21 -20.41
CA ARG A 37 1.46 -0.65 -21.54
C ARG A 37 2.94 -1.03 -21.47
N THR A 38 3.82 -0.05 -21.33
CA THR A 38 5.27 -0.28 -21.24
C THR A 38 5.63 -1.19 -20.06
N LEU A 39 4.98 -1.02 -18.90
CA LEU A 39 5.26 -1.82 -17.71
C LEU A 39 4.69 -3.24 -17.77
N THR A 40 3.74 -3.51 -18.66
CA THR A 40 3.05 -4.80 -18.77
C THR A 40 3.34 -5.55 -20.09
N ASP A 41 4.14 -4.99 -20.97
CA ASP A 41 4.40 -5.48 -22.31
C ASP A 41 4.92 -6.93 -22.34
N SER A 42 5.83 -7.28 -21.42
CA SER A 42 6.38 -8.62 -21.29
C SER A 42 5.48 -9.63 -20.58
N SER A 43 4.27 -9.24 -20.13
CA SER A 43 3.43 -10.05 -19.27
C SER A 43 1.94 -9.94 -19.63
N PRO A 44 1.43 -10.82 -20.54
CA PRO A 44 0.05 -10.74 -21.02
C PRO A 44 -1.01 -10.74 -19.91
N HIS A 45 -0.81 -11.49 -18.83
CA HIS A 45 -1.73 -11.52 -17.68
C HIS A 45 -1.76 -10.20 -16.89
N LEU A 46 -0.66 -9.42 -16.89
CA LEU A 46 -0.65 -8.08 -16.31
C LEU A 46 -1.31 -7.07 -17.24
N ALA A 47 -1.11 -7.21 -18.56
CA ALA A 47 -1.75 -6.37 -19.57
C ALA A 47 -3.28 -6.48 -19.55
N GLN A 48 -3.82 -7.64 -19.16
CA GLN A 48 -5.26 -7.91 -19.06
C GLN A 48 -5.80 -7.78 -17.62
N HIS A 49 -5.02 -7.21 -16.69
CA HIS A 49 -5.44 -7.12 -15.30
C HIS A 49 -6.70 -6.26 -15.15
N ARG A 50 -7.71 -6.79 -14.41
CA ARG A 50 -9.03 -6.17 -14.26
C ARG A 50 -9.02 -4.73 -13.72
N GLN A 51 -8.01 -4.37 -12.94
CA GLN A 51 -7.89 -3.02 -12.36
C GLN A 51 -7.18 -2.03 -13.28
N ARG A 52 -6.74 -2.44 -14.46
CA ARG A 52 -6.08 -1.56 -15.42
C ARG A 52 -6.93 -0.35 -15.78
N ILE A 53 -8.24 -0.56 -15.96
CA ILE A 53 -9.18 0.50 -16.29
C ILE A 53 -9.21 1.62 -15.24
N HIS A 54 -9.07 1.29 -13.95
CA HIS A 54 -9.05 2.29 -12.88
C HIS A 54 -7.79 3.13 -12.90
N LEU A 55 -6.63 2.53 -13.23
CA LEU A 55 -5.39 3.27 -13.44
C LEU A 55 -5.54 4.26 -14.59
N GLU A 56 -5.99 3.79 -15.76
CA GLU A 56 -6.02 4.55 -17.00
C GLU A 56 -7.10 5.64 -17.03
N GLN A 57 -8.28 5.38 -16.44
CA GLN A 57 -9.41 6.30 -16.50
C GLN A 57 -9.52 7.25 -15.33
N ALA A 58 -9.05 6.86 -14.13
CA ALA A 58 -9.17 7.66 -12.93
C ALA A 58 -7.84 7.95 -12.22
N GLY A 59 -6.73 7.37 -12.66
CA GLY A 59 -5.44 7.53 -11.99
C GLY A 59 -5.45 7.00 -10.55
N VAL A 60 -6.23 5.93 -10.29
CA VAL A 60 -6.33 5.31 -8.98
C VAL A 60 -5.98 3.82 -9.04
N GLY A 61 -5.36 3.32 -7.98
CA GLY A 61 -4.95 1.92 -7.91
C GLY A 61 -5.23 1.31 -6.54
N ALA A 62 -5.23 -0.03 -6.45
CA ALA A 62 -5.22 -0.73 -5.18
C ALA A 62 -3.91 -1.51 -5.01
N HIS A 63 -3.44 -1.58 -3.76
CA HIS A 63 -2.23 -2.30 -3.41
C HIS A 63 -2.44 -3.11 -2.13
N HIS A 64 -2.55 -4.41 -2.26
CA HIS A 64 -2.75 -5.33 -1.14
C HIS A 64 -2.19 -6.72 -1.45
N SER A 65 -2.11 -7.58 -0.43
CA SER A 65 -1.52 -8.92 -0.54
C SER A 65 -2.30 -9.90 -1.44
N GLY A 66 -3.49 -9.54 -1.91
CA GLY A 66 -4.27 -10.30 -2.89
C GLY A 66 -3.82 -10.12 -4.34
N HIS A 67 -2.96 -9.14 -4.61
CA HIS A 67 -2.41 -8.91 -5.95
C HIS A 67 -1.10 -9.65 -6.16
N LEU A 68 -0.86 -10.07 -7.40
CA LEU A 68 0.42 -10.62 -7.83
C LEU A 68 1.55 -9.58 -7.66
N PRO A 69 2.77 -10.01 -7.36
CA PRO A 69 3.91 -9.10 -7.21
C PRO A 69 4.13 -8.17 -8.41
N GLY A 70 3.98 -8.68 -9.63
CA GLY A 70 4.11 -7.88 -10.84
C GLY A 70 3.10 -6.75 -10.94
N TRP A 71 1.81 -6.99 -10.57
CA TRP A 71 0.80 -5.93 -10.55
C TRP A 71 1.07 -4.88 -9.47
N LYS A 72 1.50 -5.30 -8.30
CA LYS A 72 1.90 -4.38 -7.23
C LYS A 72 3.02 -3.45 -7.69
N LEU A 73 4.02 -4.00 -8.39
CA LEU A 73 5.12 -3.22 -8.97
C LEU A 73 4.63 -2.18 -9.98
N VAL A 74 3.64 -2.50 -10.82
CA VAL A 74 3.02 -1.52 -11.75
C VAL A 74 2.43 -0.35 -10.97
N VAL A 75 1.62 -0.62 -9.95
CA VAL A 75 1.02 0.43 -9.10
C VAL A 75 2.10 1.26 -8.39
N GLU A 76 3.13 0.62 -7.87
CA GLU A 76 4.26 1.27 -7.20
C GLU A 76 5.03 2.22 -8.13
N ARG A 77 5.32 1.78 -9.34
CA ARG A 77 6.01 2.59 -10.35
C ARG A 77 5.19 3.82 -10.74
N LEU A 78 3.93 3.61 -11.08
CA LEU A 78 3.03 4.73 -11.43
C LEU A 78 2.88 5.73 -10.29
N MET A 79 2.83 5.27 -9.05
CA MET A 79 2.75 6.15 -7.88
C MET A 79 4.05 6.93 -7.67
N SER A 80 5.21 6.28 -7.76
CA SER A 80 6.52 6.92 -7.59
C SER A 80 6.80 7.95 -8.69
N GLU A 81 6.27 7.74 -9.88
CA GLU A 81 6.33 8.68 -11.02
C GLU A 81 5.30 9.82 -10.89
N GLY A 82 4.46 9.82 -9.83
CA GLY A 82 3.46 10.88 -9.60
C GLY A 82 2.24 10.81 -10.53
N LEU A 83 2.08 9.71 -11.25
CA LEU A 83 0.98 9.51 -12.22
C LEU A 83 -0.34 9.17 -11.54
N LEU A 84 -0.31 8.56 -10.34
CA LEU A 84 -1.53 8.21 -9.60
C LEU A 84 -1.93 9.31 -8.62
N THR A 85 -3.22 9.62 -8.61
CA THR A 85 -3.86 10.55 -7.67
C THR A 85 -4.05 9.90 -6.30
N ALA A 86 -4.47 8.62 -6.30
CA ALA A 86 -4.74 7.87 -5.09
C ALA A 86 -4.39 6.38 -5.23
N VAL A 87 -3.99 5.79 -4.09
CA VAL A 87 -3.85 4.34 -3.96
C VAL A 87 -4.56 3.89 -2.69
N PHE A 88 -5.38 2.84 -2.83
CA PHE A 88 -6.07 2.17 -1.73
C PHE A 88 -5.25 0.97 -1.29
N ALA A 89 -4.91 0.91 -0.01
CA ALA A 89 -3.99 -0.10 0.48
C ALA A 89 -4.41 -0.65 1.84
N THR A 90 -4.01 -1.88 2.12
CA THR A 90 -4.06 -2.43 3.47
C THR A 90 -2.75 -2.13 4.21
N SER A 91 -2.74 -2.25 5.53
CA SER A 91 -1.57 -1.98 6.38
C SER A 91 -0.29 -2.75 5.99
N THR A 92 -0.41 -3.81 5.19
CA THR A 92 0.73 -4.60 4.69
C THR A 92 1.67 -3.82 3.77
N VAL A 93 1.21 -2.71 3.18
CA VAL A 93 2.01 -1.84 2.30
C VAL A 93 3.06 -1.04 3.09
N ALA A 94 2.84 -0.80 4.38
CA ALA A 94 3.75 -0.02 5.21
C ALA A 94 5.12 -0.69 5.39
N ALA A 95 5.18 -2.02 5.33
CA ALA A 95 6.40 -2.79 5.51
C ALA A 95 7.02 -3.16 4.15
N GLY A 96 8.10 -2.50 3.77
CA GLY A 96 8.99 -2.95 2.68
C GLY A 96 8.78 -2.31 1.31
N VAL A 97 7.79 -1.45 1.11
CA VAL A 97 7.58 -0.78 -0.18
C VAL A 97 7.95 0.71 -0.07
N ASN A 98 8.76 1.20 -0.99
CA ASN A 98 9.02 2.63 -1.09
C ASN A 98 7.87 3.32 -1.83
N PHE A 99 6.87 3.73 -1.06
CA PHE A 99 5.59 4.22 -1.58
C PHE A 99 5.25 5.59 -0.96
N PRO A 100 5.99 6.64 -1.36
CA PRO A 100 5.81 7.96 -0.76
C PRO A 100 4.60 8.67 -1.36
N ALA A 101 3.78 9.26 -0.50
CA ALA A 101 2.71 10.16 -0.92
C ALA A 101 2.65 11.39 -0.01
N ARG A 102 2.21 12.52 -0.54
CA ARG A 102 2.05 13.73 0.26
C ARG A 102 1.09 13.51 1.45
N THR A 103 0.03 12.74 1.23
CA THR A 103 -1.03 12.53 2.23
C THR A 103 -1.29 11.04 2.44
N MET A 104 -1.31 10.63 3.71
CA MET A 104 -1.76 9.32 4.18
C MET A 104 -3.10 9.50 4.89
N VAL A 105 -4.09 8.67 4.55
CA VAL A 105 -5.43 8.72 5.13
C VAL A 105 -5.74 7.37 5.76
N PHE A 106 -6.14 7.38 7.03
CA PHE A 106 -6.41 6.18 7.81
C PHE A 106 -7.91 6.10 8.13
N PHE A 107 -8.55 5.00 7.77
CA PHE A 107 -9.96 4.72 8.07
C PHE A 107 -10.13 3.69 9.19
N ASN A 108 -9.03 3.08 9.64
CA ASN A 108 -9.03 2.09 10.71
C ASN A 108 -7.75 2.18 11.54
N SER A 109 -7.86 1.82 12.81
CA SER A 109 -6.76 1.78 13.77
C SER A 109 -6.33 0.36 14.15
N ASP A 110 -6.73 -0.63 13.35
CA ASP A 110 -6.41 -2.04 13.49
C ASP A 110 -5.81 -2.62 12.21
N ARG A 111 -5.30 -3.84 12.27
CA ARG A 111 -4.81 -4.59 11.12
C ARG A 111 -5.11 -6.08 11.26
N PHE A 112 -5.22 -6.76 10.15
CA PHE A 112 -5.34 -8.21 10.13
C PHE A 112 -3.95 -8.86 10.32
N ASN A 113 -3.82 -9.76 11.31
CA ASN A 113 -2.55 -10.44 11.61
C ASN A 113 -2.40 -11.80 10.89
N GLY A 114 -3.41 -12.21 10.11
CA GLY A 114 -3.54 -13.52 9.47
C GLY A 114 -4.67 -14.36 10.06
N THR A 115 -5.09 -14.07 11.29
CA THR A 115 -6.15 -14.81 12.02
C THR A 115 -7.27 -13.86 12.43
N GLU A 116 -6.92 -12.70 13.00
CA GLU A 116 -7.87 -11.73 13.55
C GLU A 116 -7.42 -10.30 13.32
N PHE A 117 -8.31 -9.35 13.58
CA PHE A 117 -7.98 -7.94 13.60
C PHE A 117 -7.47 -7.53 14.98
N ILE A 118 -6.24 -7.01 15.00
CA ILE A 118 -5.59 -6.51 16.22
C ILE A 118 -5.28 -5.01 16.09
N PRO A 119 -5.29 -4.24 17.18
CA PRO A 119 -4.92 -2.83 17.16
C PRO A 119 -3.52 -2.62 16.55
N LEU A 120 -3.32 -1.49 15.86
CA LEU A 120 -2.00 -1.07 15.44
C LEU A 120 -1.10 -0.83 16.65
N ASP A 121 0.18 -1.09 16.51
CA ASP A 121 1.21 -0.66 17.44
C ASP A 121 1.91 0.64 16.98
N ALA A 122 2.68 1.25 17.88
CA ALA A 122 3.37 2.51 17.59
C ALA A 122 4.33 2.37 16.41
N THR A 123 5.08 1.26 16.31
CA THR A 123 6.02 1.03 15.23
C THR A 123 5.32 1.01 13.88
N GLN A 124 4.20 0.30 13.80
CA GLN A 124 3.39 0.20 12.58
C GLN A 124 2.84 1.56 12.16
N LEU A 125 2.21 2.29 13.10
CA LEU A 125 1.68 3.62 12.80
C LEU A 125 2.78 4.58 12.35
N HIS A 126 3.94 4.59 13.01
CA HIS A 126 5.07 5.40 12.58
C HIS A 126 5.64 4.98 11.23
N GLN A 127 5.69 3.68 10.91
CA GLN A 127 6.07 3.21 9.57
C GLN A 127 5.08 3.68 8.49
N MET A 128 3.79 3.68 8.79
CA MET A 128 2.75 4.14 7.87
C MET A 128 2.80 5.67 7.70
N THR A 129 2.83 6.42 8.78
CA THR A 129 2.88 7.90 8.75
C THR A 129 4.21 8.42 8.24
N GLY A 130 5.32 7.72 8.49
CA GLY A 130 6.65 8.05 7.97
C GLY A 130 6.79 7.99 6.44
N ARG A 131 5.75 7.54 5.73
CA ARG A 131 5.66 7.62 4.27
C ARG A 131 4.98 8.90 3.78
N ALA A 132 4.44 9.72 4.70
CA ALA A 132 3.84 11.01 4.36
C ALA A 132 4.92 12.04 3.99
N GLY A 133 4.73 12.70 2.85
CA GLY A 133 5.70 13.62 2.27
C GLY A 133 6.70 12.93 1.33
N ARG A 134 6.85 13.49 0.13
CA ARG A 134 7.80 13.02 -0.88
C ARG A 134 9.09 13.81 -0.76
N ARG A 135 10.19 13.12 -0.47
CA ARG A 135 11.50 13.75 -0.31
C ARG A 135 11.87 14.57 -1.58
N GLY A 136 12.27 15.81 -1.38
CA GLY A 136 12.63 16.72 -2.47
C GLY A 136 11.45 17.35 -3.22
N MET A 137 10.20 16.95 -2.94
CA MET A 137 9.00 17.46 -3.61
C MET A 137 8.03 18.15 -2.65
N ASP A 138 7.82 17.61 -1.47
CA ASP A 138 6.87 18.13 -0.48
C ASP A 138 7.61 18.72 0.73
N LYS A 139 7.23 19.93 1.15
CA LYS A 139 7.74 20.55 2.38
C LYS A 139 7.09 19.94 3.62
N ILE A 140 5.85 19.46 3.51
CA ILE A 140 5.05 18.92 4.60
C ILE A 140 4.29 17.70 4.08
N GLY A 141 4.33 16.60 4.86
CA GLY A 141 3.48 15.43 4.69
C GLY A 141 2.29 15.47 5.66
N PHE A 142 1.16 14.92 5.27
CA PHE A 142 -0.06 14.88 6.07
C PHE A 142 -0.45 13.45 6.42
N GLY A 143 -0.76 13.22 7.69
CA GLY A 143 -1.42 12.00 8.17
C GLY A 143 -2.80 12.35 8.70
N LEU A 144 -3.85 11.82 8.08
CA LEU A 144 -5.24 12.10 8.43
C LEU A 144 -5.90 10.83 9.00
N ALA A 145 -6.37 10.87 10.23
CA ALA A 145 -7.22 9.82 10.80
C ALA A 145 -8.69 10.24 10.64
N VAL A 146 -9.45 9.49 9.86
CA VAL A 146 -10.85 9.78 9.58
C VAL A 146 -11.73 9.11 10.62
N PRO A 147 -12.54 9.85 11.38
CA PRO A 147 -13.50 9.28 12.32
C PRO A 147 -14.43 8.27 11.64
N GLY A 148 -14.68 7.15 12.29
CA GLY A 148 -15.53 6.11 11.75
C GLY A 148 -15.59 4.86 12.63
N ARG A 149 -16.39 3.88 12.24
CA ARG A 149 -16.66 2.66 13.00
C ARG A 149 -15.40 1.88 13.41
N TYR A 150 -14.34 1.94 12.59
CA TYR A 150 -13.12 1.17 12.78
C TYR A 150 -11.93 2.04 13.21
N MET A 151 -12.20 3.32 13.58
CA MET A 151 -11.16 4.27 13.97
C MET A 151 -11.28 4.62 15.46
N ASP A 152 -10.27 4.24 16.23
CA ASP A 152 -10.08 4.75 17.60
C ASP A 152 -9.06 5.90 17.57
N LEU A 153 -9.57 7.14 17.57
CA LEU A 153 -8.75 8.35 17.56
C LEU A 153 -7.89 8.49 18.82
N ARG A 154 -8.36 8.00 19.98
CA ARG A 154 -7.58 8.06 21.23
C ARG A 154 -6.39 7.12 21.16
N LEU A 155 -6.57 5.92 20.59
CA LEU A 155 -5.48 4.99 20.33
C LEU A 155 -4.46 5.63 19.37
N VAL A 156 -4.91 6.17 18.23
CA VAL A 156 -4.01 6.80 17.23
C VAL A 156 -3.21 7.95 17.86
N ALA A 157 -3.85 8.84 18.63
CA ALA A 157 -3.16 9.94 19.30
C ALA A 157 -2.08 9.43 20.29
N ARG A 158 -2.42 8.41 21.08
CA ARG A 158 -1.48 7.77 22.01
C ARG A 158 -0.31 7.12 21.28
N LEU A 159 -0.55 6.40 20.18
CA LEU A 159 0.48 5.73 19.40
C LEU A 159 1.43 6.73 18.70
N LEU A 160 0.91 7.86 18.22
CA LEU A 160 1.73 8.93 17.63
C LEU A 160 2.66 9.57 18.66
N ALA A 161 2.21 9.70 19.91
CA ALA A 161 3.04 10.21 21.01
C ALA A 161 4.02 9.15 21.57
N SER A 162 3.82 7.88 21.26
CA SER A 162 4.65 6.78 21.76
C SER A 162 5.90 6.60 20.90
N ARG A 163 7.00 6.18 21.51
CA ARG A 163 8.20 5.79 20.76
C ARG A 163 7.96 4.46 20.05
N PRO A 164 8.50 4.26 18.83
CA PRO A 164 8.50 2.96 18.16
C PRO A 164 9.14 1.89 19.07
N GLY A 165 8.58 0.69 19.05
CA GLY A 165 9.13 -0.45 19.79
C GLY A 165 10.51 -0.86 19.25
N LYS A 166 11.25 -1.61 20.05
CA LYS A 166 12.54 -2.19 19.63
C LYS A 166 12.33 -3.14 18.45
N VAL A 167 13.25 -3.12 17.49
CA VAL A 167 13.29 -4.11 16.42
C VAL A 167 13.69 -5.45 17.02
N VAL A 168 12.78 -6.41 16.96
CA VAL A 168 13.02 -7.79 17.45
C VAL A 168 12.89 -8.72 16.25
N SER A 169 13.86 -9.62 16.09
CA SER A 169 13.80 -10.67 15.06
C SER A 169 12.57 -11.55 15.28
N ARG A 170 11.78 -11.75 14.22
CA ARG A 170 10.66 -12.70 14.20
C ARG A 170 11.01 -14.01 13.51
N ILE A 171 12.27 -14.22 13.19
CA ILE A 171 12.74 -15.47 12.60
C ILE A 171 12.50 -16.58 13.62
N ARG A 172 11.72 -17.57 13.23
CA ARG A 172 11.54 -18.81 13.98
C ARG A 172 12.18 -19.92 13.18
N ILE A 173 13.19 -20.55 13.75
CA ILE A 173 13.82 -21.73 13.16
C ILE A 173 12.79 -22.86 13.22
N ASN A 174 12.40 -23.38 12.06
CA ASN A 174 11.52 -24.51 11.91
C ASN A 174 12.07 -25.49 10.87
N PHE A 175 11.52 -26.70 10.80
CA PHE A 175 12.00 -27.73 9.87
C PHE A 175 12.03 -27.27 8.41
N SER A 176 11.00 -26.56 7.94
CA SER A 176 10.95 -26.05 6.56
C SER A 176 12.08 -25.07 6.28
N MET A 177 12.42 -24.20 7.22
CA MET A 177 13.54 -23.27 7.09
C MET A 177 14.87 -24.03 7.02
N VAL A 178 15.07 -25.02 7.89
CA VAL A 178 16.30 -25.83 7.91
C VAL A 178 16.44 -26.61 6.59
N LEU A 179 15.35 -27.27 6.13
CA LEU A 179 15.36 -28.00 4.87
C LEU A 179 15.67 -27.09 3.67
N ASN A 180 15.07 -25.90 3.61
CA ASN A 180 15.36 -24.92 2.54
C ASN A 180 16.82 -24.42 2.59
N LEU A 181 17.39 -24.24 3.77
CA LEU A 181 18.80 -23.89 3.90
C LEU A 181 19.71 -25.02 3.43
N LEU A 182 19.39 -26.27 3.72
CA LEU A 182 20.15 -27.45 3.28
C LEU A 182 20.08 -27.67 1.75
N LEU A 183 19.08 -27.14 1.06
CA LEU A 183 19.02 -27.16 -0.42
C LEU A 183 20.06 -26.24 -1.07
N SER A 184 20.52 -25.21 -0.36
CA SER A 184 21.40 -24.18 -0.90
C SER A 184 22.74 -24.07 -0.18
N HIS A 185 22.88 -24.70 0.99
CA HIS A 185 24.08 -24.62 1.84
C HIS A 185 24.43 -26.01 2.38
N THR A 186 25.69 -26.40 2.32
CA THR A 186 26.20 -27.59 3.01
C THR A 186 26.33 -27.33 4.49
N PRO A 187 26.00 -28.29 5.37
CA PRO A 187 26.31 -28.19 6.80
C PRO A 187 27.83 -28.04 6.98
N ALA A 188 28.23 -27.10 7.84
CA ALA A 188 29.61 -26.94 8.22
C ALA A 188 30.04 -28.05 9.18
#